data_e0a93f53a2a267a78d46df9869ca4a70
#
_entry.id   e0a93f53a2a267a78d46df9869ca4a70
#
_cell.length_a   1.000
_cell.length_b   1.000
_cell.length_c   1.000
_cell.angle_alpha   90.00
_cell.angle_beta   90.00
_cell.angle_gamma   90.00
#
_symmetry.space_group_name_H-M   'P 1'
#
loop_
_entity.id
_entity.type
_entity.pdbx_description
1 polymer ?
#
loop_
_entity_poly.entity_id
_entity_poly.type
_entity_poly.pdbx_seq_one_letter_code
_entity_poly.pdbx_strand_id
1 'polypeptide(L)'
;MDQIVKIVHLTTNQILITELSEIAAVVPGEPDCKMINPFTIKEDQTLEPWLLNVTKDDIFMISSDKILTLADPTPTLLEKYLDLTK
;
A
#
# COMPACT_ATOMS: atom_id res chain seq x y z
N MET A 1 -11.05 -8.91 -12.63
CA MET A 1 -11.31 -8.42 -11.27
C MET A 1 -10.74 -7.03 -11.12
N ASP A 2 -11.52 -6.14 -10.55
CA ASP A 2 -11.06 -4.78 -10.37
C ASP A 2 -10.00 -4.72 -9.26
N GLN A 3 -8.92 -4.01 -9.54
CA GLN A 3 -7.91 -3.74 -8.52
C GLN A 3 -8.45 -2.68 -7.57
N ILE A 4 -8.26 -2.92 -6.28
CA ILE A 4 -8.62 -1.94 -5.25
C ILE A 4 -7.33 -1.25 -4.83
N VAL A 5 -7.10 -0.04 -5.39
CA VAL A 5 -5.91 0.75 -5.09
C VAL A 5 -6.28 1.81 -4.08
N LYS A 6 -5.51 1.88 -3.00
CA LYS A 6 -5.77 2.80 -1.90
C LYS A 6 -4.51 3.58 -1.52
N ILE A 7 -4.73 4.77 -0.98
CA ILE A 7 -3.71 5.50 -0.25
C ILE A 7 -3.76 5.01 1.18
N VAL A 8 -2.60 4.63 1.71
CA VAL A 8 -2.48 4.08 3.06
C VAL A 8 -1.53 4.97 3.86
N HIS A 9 -2.05 5.58 4.92
CA HIS A 9 -1.24 6.37 5.84
C HIS A 9 -0.95 5.51 7.07
N LEU A 10 0.32 5.16 7.27
CA LEU A 10 0.75 4.27 8.35
C LEU A 10 1.03 5.05 9.63
N THR A 11 1.03 4.33 10.74
CA THR A 11 1.34 4.91 12.06
C THR A 11 2.77 5.46 12.12
N THR A 12 3.64 5.06 11.19
CA THR A 12 5.01 5.57 11.06
C THR A 12 5.09 6.88 10.27
N ASN A 13 3.95 7.46 9.92
CA ASN A 13 3.83 8.66 9.07
C ASN A 13 4.23 8.46 7.61
N GLN A 14 4.44 7.23 7.20
CA GLN A 14 4.65 6.92 5.78
C GLN A 14 3.32 6.91 5.04
N ILE A 15 3.33 7.44 3.83
CA ILE A 15 2.15 7.44 2.98
C ILE A 15 2.46 6.59 1.75
N LEU A 16 1.65 5.56 1.55
CA LEU A 16 1.84 4.60 0.47
C LEU A 16 0.65 4.61 -0.47
N ILE A 17 0.92 4.22 -1.71
CA ILE A 17 -0.14 3.85 -2.65
C ILE A 17 0.07 2.37 -2.98
N THR A 18 -0.99 1.57 -2.89
CA THR A 18 -0.88 0.13 -3.04
C THR A 18 -2.22 -0.49 -3.41
N GLU A 19 -2.16 -1.61 -4.10
CA GLU A 19 -3.33 -2.49 -4.19
C GLU A 19 -3.50 -3.16 -2.83
N LEU A 20 -4.71 -3.12 -2.29
CA LEU A 20 -4.98 -3.58 -0.93
C LEU A 20 -6.08 -4.63 -0.94
N SER A 21 -5.84 -5.73 -0.23
CA SER A 21 -6.85 -6.77 -0.01
C SER A 21 -6.99 -7.03 1.49
N GLU A 22 -8.22 -7.23 1.93
CA GLU A 22 -8.48 -7.70 3.28
C GLU A 22 -8.40 -9.21 3.31
N ILE A 23 -7.86 -9.74 4.42
CA ILE A 23 -7.74 -11.18 4.63
C ILE A 23 -8.44 -11.47 5.96
N ALA A 24 -9.23 -12.55 5.98
CA ALA A 24 -9.85 -12.98 7.22
C ALA A 24 -8.76 -13.45 8.19
N ALA A 25 -8.53 -12.68 9.25
CA ALA A 25 -7.59 -13.05 10.30
C ALA A 25 -8.25 -14.09 11.20
N VAL A 26 -7.63 -15.25 11.33
CA VAL A 26 -8.15 -16.32 12.16
C VAL A 26 -7.84 -16.09 13.64
N VAL A 27 -6.69 -15.45 13.90
CA VAL A 27 -6.20 -15.20 15.26
C VAL A 27 -6.03 -13.70 15.45
N PRO A 28 -6.57 -13.10 16.53
CA PRO A 28 -6.35 -11.69 16.81
C PRO A 28 -4.84 -11.37 16.91
N GLY A 29 -4.44 -10.25 16.32
CA GLY A 29 -3.06 -9.82 16.31
C GLY A 29 -2.25 -10.27 15.10
N GLU A 30 -2.78 -11.18 14.29
CA GLU A 30 -2.15 -11.54 13.03
C GLU A 30 -2.44 -10.50 11.94
N PRO A 31 -1.57 -10.36 10.93
CA PRO A 31 -1.85 -9.48 9.81
C PRO A 31 -3.16 -9.84 9.12
N ASP A 32 -3.99 -8.84 8.90
CA ASP A 32 -5.31 -9.02 8.30
C ASP A 32 -5.45 -8.28 6.97
N CYS A 33 -4.39 -7.67 6.49
CA CYS A 33 -4.37 -6.98 5.20
C CYS A 33 -3.16 -7.41 4.39
N LYS A 34 -3.33 -7.39 3.07
CA LYS A 34 -2.25 -7.69 2.14
C LYS A 34 -2.07 -6.49 1.21
N MET A 35 -0.85 -5.97 1.12
CA MET A 35 -0.48 -4.93 0.19
C MET A 35 0.28 -5.55 -0.98
N ILE A 36 -0.17 -5.25 -2.19
CA ILE A 36 0.46 -5.74 -3.41
C ILE A 36 1.06 -4.54 -4.13
N ASN A 37 2.36 -4.62 -4.42
CA ASN A 37 3.13 -3.55 -5.08
C ASN A 37 2.99 -2.21 -4.36
N PRO A 38 3.32 -2.11 -3.06
CA PRO A 38 3.24 -0.82 -2.37
C PRO A 38 4.37 0.11 -2.82
N PHE A 39 4.00 1.37 -3.07
CA PHE A 39 4.95 2.44 -3.41
C PHE A 39 4.84 3.54 -2.38
N THR A 40 5.98 4.09 -1.96
CA THR A 40 6.04 5.27 -1.12
C THR A 40 5.76 6.50 -1.96
N ILE A 41 4.90 7.38 -1.44
CA ILE A 41 4.63 8.68 -2.08
C ILE A 41 5.55 9.70 -1.42
N LYS A 42 6.45 10.28 -2.22
CA LYS A 42 7.39 11.29 -1.75
C LYS A 42 6.74 12.66 -1.74
N GLU A 43 7.40 13.63 -1.12
CA GLU A 43 6.89 15.00 -1.01
C GLU A 43 6.61 15.65 -2.35
N ASP A 44 7.41 15.32 -3.37
CA ASP A 44 7.23 15.82 -4.73
C ASP A 44 6.24 14.98 -5.54
N GLN A 45 5.52 14.05 -4.88
CA GLN A 45 4.53 13.14 -5.46
C GLN A 45 5.12 12.12 -6.42
N THR A 46 6.43 11.88 -6.36
CA THR A 46 7.02 10.75 -7.07
C THR A 46 6.80 9.47 -6.28
N LEU A 47 6.76 8.35 -7.00
CA LEU A 47 6.52 7.04 -6.40
C LEU A 47 7.80 6.22 -6.42
N GLU A 48 8.07 5.55 -5.31
CA GLU A 48 9.23 4.69 -5.16
C GLU A 48 8.79 3.38 -4.50
N PRO A 49 9.27 2.22 -4.97
CA PRO A 49 8.87 0.96 -4.32
C PRO A 49 9.19 0.98 -2.84
N TRP A 50 8.22 0.56 -2.04
CA TRP A 50 8.38 0.52 -0.59
C TRP A 50 9.39 -0.56 -0.22
N LEU A 51 10.27 -0.26 0.73
CA LEU A 51 11.31 -1.18 1.19
C LEU A 51 12.26 -1.63 0.06
N LEU A 52 12.50 -0.75 -0.92
CA LEU A 52 13.28 -1.07 -2.12
C LEU A 52 14.65 -1.66 -1.79
N ASN A 53 15.30 -1.16 -0.74
CA ASN A 53 16.69 -1.55 -0.41
C ASN A 53 16.78 -2.68 0.60
N VAL A 54 15.66 -3.24 1.05
CA VAL A 54 15.66 -4.27 2.09
C VAL A 54 15.03 -5.58 1.64
N THR A 55 14.23 -5.57 0.59
CA THR A 55 13.62 -6.79 0.09
C THR A 55 13.29 -6.66 -1.40
N LYS A 56 13.19 -7.80 -2.07
CA LYS A 56 12.70 -7.86 -3.45
C LYS A 56 11.23 -8.26 -3.51
N ASP A 57 10.61 -8.52 -2.38
CA ASP A 57 9.21 -8.89 -2.34
C ASP A 57 8.34 -7.71 -2.77
N ASP A 58 7.22 -8.02 -3.40
CA ASP A 58 6.25 -7.02 -3.83
C ASP A 58 4.87 -7.24 -3.19
N ILE A 59 4.76 -8.23 -2.31
CA ILE A 59 3.56 -8.52 -1.56
C ILE A 59 3.89 -8.52 -0.08
N PHE A 60 3.15 -7.74 0.71
CA PHE A 60 3.44 -7.59 2.13
C PHE A 60 2.17 -7.77 2.94
N MET A 61 2.33 -8.43 4.09
CA MET A 61 1.24 -8.56 5.06
C MET A 61 1.35 -7.44 6.07
N ILE A 62 0.23 -6.85 6.44
CA ILE A 62 0.21 -5.75 7.40
C ILE A 62 -1.05 -5.86 8.28
N SER A 63 -0.91 -5.49 9.54
CA SER A 63 -2.05 -5.42 10.47
C SER A 63 -2.80 -4.11 10.26
N SER A 64 -4.12 -4.19 10.23
CA SER A 64 -4.96 -3.00 10.03
C SER A 64 -4.79 -1.96 11.15
N ASP A 65 -4.37 -2.39 12.35
CA ASP A 65 -4.12 -1.45 13.46
C ASP A 65 -2.89 -0.56 13.24
N LYS A 66 -2.07 -0.85 12.23
CA LYS A 66 -0.96 0.01 11.83
C LYS A 66 -1.33 1.03 10.79
N ILE A 67 -2.57 1.00 10.31
CA ILE A 67 -3.07 1.92 9.30
C ILE A 67 -3.87 3.00 10.01
N LEU A 68 -3.42 4.26 9.88
CA LEU A 68 -4.15 5.41 10.42
C LEU A 68 -5.31 5.78 9.53
N THR A 69 -5.10 5.80 8.23
CA THR A 69 -6.09 6.31 7.29
C THR A 69 -6.00 5.55 5.98
N LEU A 70 -7.17 5.23 5.44
CA LEU A 70 -7.31 4.74 4.07
C LEU A 70 -8.07 5.78 3.26
N ALA A 71 -7.60 6.03 2.04
CA ALA A 71 -8.26 7.00 1.17
C ALA A 71 -8.12 6.54 -0.28
N ASP A 72 -8.95 7.09 -1.14
CA ASP A 72 -8.83 6.83 -2.57
C ASP A 72 -7.76 7.75 -3.17
N PRO A 73 -6.93 7.23 -4.09
CA PRO A 73 -5.92 8.07 -4.72
C PRO A 73 -6.54 9.09 -5.67
N THR A 74 -5.85 10.21 -5.88
CA THR A 74 -6.24 11.12 -6.95
C THR A 74 -6.06 10.42 -8.30
N PRO A 75 -6.81 10.83 -9.34
CA PRO A 75 -6.64 10.22 -10.66
C PRO A 75 -5.21 10.27 -11.18
N THR A 76 -4.49 11.33 -10.91
CA THR A 76 -3.10 11.47 -11.35
C THR A 76 -2.20 10.45 -10.69
N LEU A 77 -2.33 10.27 -9.38
CA LEU A 77 -1.51 9.28 -8.65
C LEU A 77 -1.89 7.85 -9.04
N LEU A 78 -3.18 7.59 -9.22
CA LEU A 78 -3.64 6.27 -9.65
C LEU A 78 -3.06 5.91 -11.00
N GLU A 79 -3.07 6.86 -11.94
CA GLU A 79 -2.52 6.63 -13.28
C GLU A 79 -1.02 6.32 -13.21
N LYS A 80 -0.26 7.10 -12.43
CA LYS A 80 1.17 6.84 -12.23
C LYS A 80 1.41 5.45 -11.66
N TYR A 81 0.63 5.08 -10.65
CA TYR A 81 0.77 3.77 -10.00
C TYR A 81 0.49 2.63 -10.99
N LEU A 82 -0.59 2.74 -11.76
CA LEU A 82 -0.95 1.71 -12.73
C LEU A 82 0.11 1.56 -13.81
N ASP A 83 0.72 2.65 -14.25
CA ASP A 83 1.80 2.61 -15.23
C ASP A 83 3.04 1.89 -14.68
N LEU A 84 3.35 2.09 -13.41
CA LEU A 84 4.52 1.48 -12.78
C LEU A 84 4.32 0.00 -12.45
N THR A 85 3.08 -0.43 -12.34
CA THR A 85 2.77 -1.81 -11.92
C THR A 85 2.28 -2.69 -13.06
N LYS A 86 2.39 -2.23 -14.29
CA LYS A 86 2.02 -3.04 -15.45
C LYS A 86 2.90 -4.27 -15.60
#